data_51b0fd3bd5f85e89ddcf60a86a771e74
#
_entry.id   51b0fd3bd5f85e89ddcf60a86a771e74
#
_cell.length_a   1.000
_cell.length_b   1.000
_cell.length_c   1.000
_cell.angle_alpha   90.00
_cell.angle_beta   90.00
_cell.angle_gamma   90.00
#
_symmetry.space_group_name_H-M   'P 1'
#
loop_
_entity.id
_entity.type
_entity.pdbx_description
1 polymer ?
#
loop_
_entity_poly.entity_id
_entity_poly.type
_entity_poly.pdbx_seq_one_letter_code
_entity_poly.pdbx_strand_id
1 'polypeptide(L)'
;YNHTSPDSNLSVEHPEFFYRKPDGNFGNKVGDWSDIIDLDYSNKELWQYQIDSLVMWAKIVDGFRCDVASFVPVEFWKQAREAVAKVNPDCIWLAESVHSSFNVFSRKSGIYTASDYELFDAFDMEYDYDIREVFDKYLKGETSLSHYLDMFNYQEAIYPQNYDKMRCLENHDQPRICHYVKNRSDLENYTAFLYFLKGSTLIYAGQEFGCDETPSLFDKDVFPRNTGIDLSKLLAKLDTIKKTVLDDDDYFRADADDENDIAILERDNNKSKKVGIFSLKSKSADVKVDLPDGDYKNEISGETVAVSNGKIHCNGKAIIIRK
;
A
#
# COMPACT_ATOMS: atom_id res chain seq x y z
N TYR A 1 -7.29 -2.42 18.09
CA TYR A 1 -7.72 -1.05 17.72
C TYR A 1 -7.17 -0.05 18.71
N ASN A 2 -6.97 1.20 18.28
CA ASN A 2 -6.43 2.24 19.16
C ASN A 2 -7.50 3.20 19.68
N HIS A 3 -8.72 3.13 19.17
CA HIS A 3 -9.84 4.00 19.52
C HIS A 3 -11.19 3.27 19.40
N THR A 4 -12.23 3.89 19.95
CA THR A 4 -13.62 3.45 19.78
C THR A 4 -14.53 4.66 19.57
N SER A 5 -15.80 4.40 19.19
CA SER A 5 -16.84 5.44 19.31
C SER A 5 -17.03 5.86 20.78
N PRO A 6 -17.33 7.15 21.07
CA PRO A 6 -17.71 7.59 22.40
C PRO A 6 -18.88 6.81 23.00
N ASP A 7 -19.78 6.31 22.15
CA ASP A 7 -20.98 5.54 22.55
C ASP A 7 -20.73 4.02 22.67
N SER A 8 -19.46 3.60 22.66
CA SER A 8 -19.15 2.17 22.78
C SER A 8 -19.48 1.63 24.18
N ASN A 9 -19.95 0.38 24.27
CA ASN A 9 -20.14 -0.27 25.55
C ASN A 9 -18.86 -0.30 26.40
N LEU A 10 -17.71 -0.44 25.75
CA LEU A 10 -16.42 -0.46 26.40
C LEU A 10 -16.13 0.81 27.20
N SER A 11 -16.58 1.98 26.74
CA SER A 11 -16.39 3.26 27.45
C SER A 11 -17.17 3.33 28.76
N VAL A 12 -18.26 2.56 28.87
CA VAL A 12 -19.11 2.45 30.05
C VAL A 12 -18.61 1.34 30.98
N GLU A 13 -18.25 0.19 30.42
CA GLU A 13 -17.83 -0.99 31.17
C GLU A 13 -16.40 -0.87 31.72
N HIS A 14 -15.49 -0.22 30.96
CA HIS A 14 -14.07 -0.07 31.25
C HIS A 14 -13.58 1.37 30.98
N PRO A 15 -14.11 2.37 31.70
CA PRO A 15 -13.71 3.78 31.50
C PRO A 15 -12.23 4.04 31.81
N GLU A 16 -11.56 3.17 32.56
CA GLU A 16 -10.12 3.19 32.86
C GLU A 16 -9.24 2.81 31.68
N PHE A 17 -9.80 2.28 30.60
CA PHE A 17 -9.06 1.93 29.38
C PHE A 17 -8.86 3.11 28.43
N PHE A 18 -9.46 4.25 28.72
CA PHE A 18 -9.52 5.37 27.79
C PHE A 18 -8.63 6.54 28.21
N TYR A 19 -8.03 7.16 27.21
CA TYR A 19 -7.30 8.40 27.34
C TYR A 19 -8.23 9.52 27.85
N ARG A 20 -7.71 10.31 28.79
CA ARG A 20 -8.41 11.49 29.31
C ARG A 20 -7.63 12.76 29.00
N LYS A 21 -8.36 13.74 28.51
CA LYS A 21 -7.87 15.10 28.35
C LYS A 21 -7.58 15.75 29.70
N PRO A 22 -6.85 16.88 29.75
CA PRO A 22 -6.58 17.60 31.02
C PRO A 22 -7.82 18.02 31.81
N ASP A 23 -8.97 18.17 31.13
CA ASP A 23 -10.26 18.47 31.75
C ASP A 23 -10.97 17.24 32.36
N GLY A 24 -10.37 16.07 32.25
CA GLY A 24 -10.89 14.79 32.74
C GLY A 24 -11.87 14.08 31.81
N ASN A 25 -12.26 14.69 30.72
CA ASN A 25 -13.17 14.10 29.72
C ASN A 25 -12.42 13.12 28.80
N PHE A 26 -13.14 12.15 28.22
CA PHE A 26 -12.60 11.34 27.14
C PHE A 26 -12.26 12.20 25.92
N GLY A 27 -11.31 11.74 25.11
CA GLY A 27 -10.94 12.40 23.88
C GLY A 27 -9.92 11.61 23.09
N ASN A 28 -9.40 12.22 22.04
CA ASN A 28 -8.30 11.69 21.25
C ASN A 28 -7.06 12.59 21.36
N LYS A 29 -5.89 12.00 21.13
CA LYS A 29 -4.60 12.70 21.22
C LYS A 29 -4.30 13.56 20.00
N VAL A 30 -4.90 13.23 18.85
CA VAL A 30 -4.68 13.92 17.57
C VAL A 30 -5.49 15.20 17.48
N GLY A 31 -6.69 15.23 18.09
CA GLY A 31 -7.54 16.43 18.18
C GLY A 31 -8.56 16.62 17.04
N ASP A 32 -8.29 16.11 15.85
CA ASP A 32 -9.14 16.30 14.67
C ASP A 32 -10.21 15.21 14.47
N TRP A 33 -10.08 14.07 15.15
CA TRP A 33 -11.00 12.95 15.05
C TRP A 33 -12.13 13.07 16.08
N SER A 34 -13.16 13.83 15.73
CA SER A 34 -14.23 14.19 16.68
C SER A 34 -15.21 13.07 17.02
N ASP A 35 -15.22 12.01 16.23
CA ASP A 35 -16.13 10.86 16.31
C ASP A 35 -15.57 9.68 17.12
N ILE A 36 -14.34 9.82 17.66
CA ILE A 36 -13.65 8.77 18.39
C ILE A 36 -13.12 9.21 19.76
N ILE A 37 -12.85 8.22 20.61
CA ILE A 37 -12.08 8.35 21.85
C ILE A 37 -10.94 7.32 21.86
N ASP A 38 -9.73 7.79 22.22
CA ASP A 38 -8.52 6.94 22.21
C ASP A 38 -8.48 5.99 23.42
N LEU A 39 -7.93 4.81 23.17
CA LEU A 39 -7.53 3.90 24.22
C LEU A 39 -6.16 4.29 24.80
N ASP A 40 -5.99 4.03 26.10
CA ASP A 40 -4.74 4.32 26.82
C ASP A 40 -3.91 3.05 26.98
N TYR A 41 -2.98 2.84 26.05
CA TYR A 41 -2.06 1.69 26.08
C TYR A 41 -0.99 1.77 27.19
N SER A 42 -1.00 2.77 28.05
CA SER A 42 -0.25 2.73 29.31
C SER A 42 -0.88 1.75 30.32
N ASN A 43 -2.18 1.48 30.19
CA ASN A 43 -2.91 0.49 30.99
C ASN A 43 -2.68 -0.94 30.45
N LYS A 44 -2.04 -1.79 31.26
CA LYS A 44 -1.74 -3.18 30.87
C LYS A 44 -2.95 -4.13 30.92
N GLU A 45 -4.00 -3.78 31.65
CA GLU A 45 -5.24 -4.56 31.66
C GLU A 45 -5.97 -4.44 30.29
N LEU A 46 -5.90 -3.27 29.67
CA LEU A 46 -6.34 -3.09 28.27
C LEU A 46 -5.62 -4.05 27.33
N TRP A 47 -4.30 -4.26 27.51
CA TRP A 47 -3.55 -5.19 26.66
C TRP A 47 -4.12 -6.60 26.71
N GLN A 48 -4.36 -7.12 27.92
CA GLN A 48 -4.92 -8.45 28.07
C GLN A 48 -6.32 -8.57 27.46
N TYR A 49 -7.18 -7.57 27.70
CA TYR A 49 -8.51 -7.53 27.13
C TYR A 49 -8.49 -7.58 25.59
N GLN A 50 -7.62 -6.79 24.96
CA GLN A 50 -7.45 -6.76 23.50
C GLN A 50 -6.86 -8.06 22.96
N ILE A 51 -5.86 -8.63 23.65
CA ILE A 51 -5.26 -9.91 23.24
C ILE A 51 -6.29 -11.03 23.30
N ASP A 52 -7.09 -11.10 24.36
CA ASP A 52 -8.16 -12.11 24.49
C ASP A 52 -9.18 -12.01 23.36
N SER A 53 -9.53 -10.80 22.96
CA SER A 53 -10.39 -10.54 21.81
C SER A 53 -9.76 -11.03 20.49
N LEU A 54 -8.48 -10.70 20.24
CA LEU A 54 -7.75 -11.16 19.06
C LEU A 54 -7.64 -12.69 19.01
N VAL A 55 -7.33 -13.33 20.13
CA VAL A 55 -7.26 -14.81 20.24
C VAL A 55 -8.63 -15.45 19.96
N MET A 56 -9.71 -14.82 20.42
CA MET A 56 -11.08 -15.28 20.12
C MET A 56 -11.36 -15.25 18.61
N TRP A 57 -11.09 -14.12 17.97
CA TRP A 57 -11.34 -13.93 16.54
C TRP A 57 -10.41 -14.74 15.64
N ALA A 58 -9.15 -14.94 16.04
CA ALA A 58 -8.15 -15.70 15.28
C ALA A 58 -8.57 -17.17 15.01
N LYS A 59 -9.56 -17.70 15.75
CA LYS A 59 -10.14 -19.02 15.51
C LYS A 59 -11.10 -19.04 14.31
N ILE A 60 -11.47 -17.89 13.75
CA ILE A 60 -12.52 -17.73 12.75
C ILE A 60 -11.99 -17.01 11.50
N VAL A 61 -11.03 -16.11 11.64
CA VAL A 61 -10.48 -15.29 10.55
C VAL A 61 -9.06 -15.72 10.19
N ASP A 62 -8.64 -15.42 8.95
CA ASP A 62 -7.31 -15.75 8.46
C ASP A 62 -6.26 -14.67 8.81
N GLY A 63 -6.69 -13.49 9.24
CA GLY A 63 -5.78 -12.40 9.60
C GLY A 63 -6.48 -11.17 10.14
N PHE A 64 -5.67 -10.17 10.50
CA PHE A 64 -6.13 -8.89 11.04
C PHE A 64 -5.55 -7.71 10.25
N ARG A 65 -6.41 -6.80 9.83
CA ARG A 65 -6.02 -5.43 9.49
C ARG A 65 -6.13 -4.60 10.76
N CYS A 66 -5.01 -4.06 11.20
CA CYS A 66 -4.92 -3.31 12.44
C CYS A 66 -4.95 -1.81 12.15
N ASP A 67 -6.05 -1.19 12.52
CA ASP A 67 -6.34 0.22 12.33
C ASP A 67 -5.35 1.10 13.09
N VAL A 68 -4.81 2.12 12.43
CA VAL A 68 -3.84 3.09 12.97
C VAL A 68 -2.77 2.41 13.85
N ALA A 69 -2.21 1.31 13.36
CA ALA A 69 -1.30 0.44 14.12
C ALA A 69 -0.08 1.19 14.67
N SER A 70 0.34 2.28 13.99
CA SER A 70 1.45 3.12 14.41
C SER A 70 1.27 3.76 15.79
N PHE A 71 0.03 4.02 16.23
CA PHE A 71 -0.25 4.63 17.54
C PHE A 71 -0.35 3.63 18.68
N VAL A 72 -0.26 2.35 18.39
CA VAL A 72 -0.27 1.28 19.40
C VAL A 72 1.16 0.79 19.60
N PRO A 73 1.62 0.59 20.86
CA PRO A 73 2.99 0.16 21.13
C PRO A 73 3.35 -1.14 20.39
N VAL A 74 4.51 -1.19 19.74
CA VAL A 74 5.00 -2.38 19.01
C VAL A 74 5.08 -3.59 19.95
N GLU A 75 5.46 -3.38 21.20
CA GLU A 75 5.50 -4.45 22.22
C GLU A 75 4.12 -5.08 22.50
N PHE A 76 3.03 -4.31 22.37
CA PHE A 76 1.68 -4.87 22.43
C PHE A 76 1.43 -5.80 21.24
N TRP A 77 1.77 -5.35 20.03
CA TRP A 77 1.60 -6.14 18.80
C TRP A 77 2.39 -7.44 18.85
N LYS A 78 3.62 -7.41 19.35
CA LYS A 78 4.45 -8.62 19.51
C LYS A 78 3.79 -9.62 20.47
N GLN A 79 3.31 -9.17 21.63
CA GLN A 79 2.61 -10.02 22.58
C GLN A 79 1.28 -10.56 22.03
N ALA A 80 0.53 -9.73 21.31
CA ALA A 80 -0.71 -10.14 20.65
C ALA A 80 -0.44 -11.22 19.60
N ARG A 81 0.59 -11.02 18.77
CA ARG A 81 1.01 -11.99 17.75
C ARG A 81 1.42 -13.33 18.37
N GLU A 82 2.22 -13.31 19.42
CA GLU A 82 2.61 -14.53 20.16
C GLU A 82 1.40 -15.29 20.75
N ALA A 83 0.42 -14.56 21.28
CA ALA A 83 -0.77 -15.18 21.84
C ALA A 83 -1.66 -15.78 20.73
N VAL A 84 -1.86 -15.06 19.64
CA VAL A 84 -2.64 -15.51 18.47
C VAL A 84 -2.00 -16.71 17.80
N ALA A 85 -0.68 -16.74 17.66
CA ALA A 85 0.04 -17.86 17.03
C ALA A 85 -0.17 -19.22 17.72
N LYS A 86 -0.57 -19.23 19.00
CA LYS A 86 -0.91 -20.47 19.74
C LYS A 86 -2.22 -21.11 19.25
N VAL A 87 -3.10 -20.34 18.62
CA VAL A 87 -4.41 -20.82 18.12
C VAL A 87 -4.51 -20.75 16.60
N ASN A 88 -3.79 -19.85 15.96
CA ASN A 88 -3.70 -19.70 14.51
C ASN A 88 -2.28 -19.25 14.13
N PRO A 89 -1.34 -20.18 13.90
CA PRO A 89 0.05 -19.85 13.57
C PRO A 89 0.21 -19.19 12.19
N ASP A 90 -0.76 -19.38 11.29
CA ASP A 90 -0.75 -18.84 9.93
C ASP A 90 -1.51 -17.51 9.80
N CYS A 91 -1.90 -16.90 10.94
CA CYS A 91 -2.63 -15.64 10.96
C CYS A 91 -1.80 -14.51 10.34
N ILE A 92 -2.36 -13.82 9.35
CA ILE A 92 -1.74 -12.71 8.64
C ILE A 92 -1.98 -11.40 9.40
N TRP A 93 -0.95 -10.56 9.49
CA TRP A 93 -1.00 -9.27 10.17
C TRP A 93 -0.69 -8.12 9.24
N LEU A 94 -1.69 -7.28 8.99
CA LEU A 94 -1.59 -6.08 8.16
C LEU A 94 -1.69 -4.83 9.05
N ALA A 95 -0.64 -4.01 9.08
CA ALA A 95 -0.66 -2.73 9.75
C ALA A 95 -1.18 -1.62 8.83
N GLU A 96 -2.12 -0.82 9.32
CA GLU A 96 -2.26 0.51 8.79
C GLU A 96 -1.21 1.40 9.43
N SER A 97 -0.17 1.71 8.66
CA SER A 97 0.83 2.72 9.02
C SER A 97 0.28 4.14 8.76
N VAL A 98 1.02 5.15 9.15
CA VAL A 98 0.62 6.54 8.95
C VAL A 98 1.59 7.25 8.00
N HIS A 99 1.12 8.31 7.35
CA HIS A 99 1.97 9.14 6.48
C HIS A 99 3.20 9.66 7.23
N SER A 100 4.33 9.77 6.53
CA SER A 100 5.61 10.21 7.12
C SER A 100 5.51 11.56 7.80
N SER A 101 4.80 12.53 7.21
CA SER A 101 4.61 13.86 7.81
C SER A 101 3.80 13.79 9.11
N PHE A 102 2.78 12.94 9.15
CA PHE A 102 1.94 12.73 10.33
C PHE A 102 2.71 12.02 11.46
N ASN A 103 3.57 11.06 11.12
CA ASN A 103 4.47 10.43 12.08
C ASN A 103 5.40 11.46 12.74
N VAL A 104 6.06 12.32 11.93
CA VAL A 104 6.92 13.40 12.43
C VAL A 104 6.14 14.40 13.30
N PHE A 105 4.94 14.80 12.88
CA PHE A 105 4.08 15.70 13.64
C PHE A 105 3.71 15.10 15.00
N SER A 106 3.29 13.85 15.05
CA SER A 106 2.89 13.15 16.26
C SER A 106 4.04 13.05 17.26
N ARG A 107 5.24 12.64 16.80
CA ARG A 107 6.45 12.59 17.64
C ARG A 107 6.83 13.95 18.21
N LYS A 108 6.77 15.03 17.41
CA LYS A 108 7.00 16.39 17.88
C LYS A 108 5.98 16.85 18.94
N SER A 109 4.76 16.34 18.86
CA SER A 109 3.70 16.61 19.82
C SER A 109 3.74 15.72 21.08
N GLY A 110 4.76 14.85 21.19
CA GLY A 110 4.89 13.92 22.32
C GLY A 110 3.93 12.74 22.29
N ILE A 111 3.29 12.50 21.14
CA ILE A 111 2.41 11.36 20.91
C ILE A 111 3.27 10.18 20.45
N TYR A 112 3.10 9.01 21.08
CA TYR A 112 3.76 7.79 20.64
C TYR A 112 3.29 7.44 19.23
N THR A 113 4.24 7.15 18.36
CA THR A 113 3.97 6.59 17.05
C THR A 113 5.17 5.79 16.56
N ALA A 114 4.92 4.55 16.14
CA ALA A 114 5.91 3.69 15.52
C ALA A 114 6.11 4.08 14.05
N SER A 115 7.34 4.00 13.57
CA SER A 115 7.65 4.03 12.14
C SER A 115 7.34 2.69 11.49
N ASP A 116 7.26 2.68 10.16
CA ASP A 116 7.06 1.46 9.38
C ASP A 116 8.17 0.44 9.66
N TYR A 117 9.44 0.89 9.77
CA TYR A 117 10.54 0.01 10.15
C TYR A 117 10.32 -0.70 11.50
N GLU A 118 9.77 0.01 12.50
CA GLU A 118 9.47 -0.56 13.82
C GLU A 118 8.26 -1.51 13.78
N LEU A 119 7.27 -1.24 12.92
CA LEU A 119 6.10 -2.08 12.76
C LEU A 119 6.43 -3.44 12.14
N PHE A 120 7.41 -3.53 11.23
CA PHE A 120 7.86 -4.81 10.67
C PHE A 120 8.40 -5.80 11.72
N ASP A 121 8.69 -5.37 12.96
CA ASP A 121 8.97 -6.28 14.06
C ASP A 121 7.75 -7.13 14.47
N ALA A 122 6.53 -6.73 14.10
CA ALA A 122 5.30 -7.39 14.54
C ALA A 122 4.31 -7.68 13.41
N PHE A 123 4.47 -7.10 12.23
CA PHE A 123 3.54 -7.22 11.11
C PHE A 123 4.17 -7.91 9.91
N ASP A 124 3.36 -8.63 9.14
CA ASP A 124 3.78 -9.29 7.90
C ASP A 124 3.78 -8.30 6.75
N MET A 125 2.82 -7.37 6.76
CA MET A 125 2.66 -6.34 5.73
C MET A 125 2.12 -5.03 6.31
N GLU A 126 2.33 -3.95 5.56
CA GLU A 126 1.90 -2.60 5.93
C GLU A 126 1.35 -1.85 4.73
N TYR A 127 0.50 -0.84 5.01
CA TYR A 127 0.10 0.12 4.00
C TYR A 127 1.31 0.90 3.46
N ASP A 128 1.23 1.33 2.19
CA ASP A 128 2.26 2.07 1.48
C ASP A 128 2.15 3.60 1.72
N TYR A 129 1.87 3.98 2.97
CA TYR A 129 1.59 5.38 3.33
C TYR A 129 2.85 6.21 3.56
N ASP A 130 3.99 5.59 3.79
CA ASP A 130 5.28 6.27 3.97
C ASP A 130 5.73 7.05 2.72
N ILE A 131 5.32 6.60 1.52
CA ILE A 131 5.63 7.27 0.24
C ILE A 131 4.40 7.91 -0.42
N ARG A 132 3.20 7.74 0.15
CA ARG A 132 1.94 8.22 -0.45
C ARG A 132 1.95 9.71 -0.76
N GLU A 133 2.48 10.54 0.14
CA GLU A 133 2.53 12.00 -0.06
C GLU A 133 3.38 12.39 -1.29
N VAL A 134 4.40 11.61 -1.63
CA VAL A 134 5.21 11.84 -2.83
C VAL A 134 4.45 11.40 -4.08
N PHE A 135 3.70 10.30 -4.01
CA PHE A 135 2.82 9.88 -5.09
C PHE A 135 1.75 10.93 -5.40
N ASP A 136 1.09 11.47 -4.38
CA ASP A 136 0.08 12.51 -4.54
C ASP A 136 0.65 13.79 -5.17
N LYS A 137 1.87 14.17 -4.80
CA LYS A 137 2.59 15.30 -5.45
C LYS A 137 2.90 14.99 -6.91
N TYR A 138 3.31 13.78 -7.24
CA TYR A 138 3.53 13.39 -8.62
C TYR A 138 2.23 13.44 -9.45
N LEU A 139 1.13 12.91 -8.94
CA LEU A 139 -0.18 12.97 -9.60
C LEU A 139 -0.65 14.41 -9.86
N LYS A 140 -0.29 15.35 -8.98
CA LYS A 140 -0.58 16.80 -9.12
C LYS A 140 0.43 17.55 -10.01
N GLY A 141 1.51 16.88 -10.46
CA GLY A 141 2.58 17.51 -11.22
C GLY A 141 3.50 18.42 -10.39
N GLU A 142 3.54 18.23 -9.08
CA GLU A 142 4.35 19.01 -8.13
C GLU A 142 5.75 18.42 -7.93
N THR A 143 5.99 17.20 -8.40
CA THR A 143 7.29 16.53 -8.37
C THR A 143 7.49 15.65 -9.61
N SER A 144 8.74 15.23 -9.88
CA SER A 144 9.09 14.36 -11.00
C SER A 144 8.72 12.90 -10.73
N LEU A 145 8.61 12.11 -11.80
CA LEU A 145 8.45 10.66 -11.70
C LEU A 145 9.66 10.01 -11.03
N SER A 146 10.87 10.44 -11.38
CA SER A 146 12.11 9.94 -10.78
C SER A 146 12.10 10.10 -9.26
N HIS A 147 11.67 11.25 -8.73
CA HIS A 147 11.59 11.44 -7.28
C HIS A 147 10.59 10.49 -6.61
N TYR A 148 9.43 10.22 -7.26
CA TYR A 148 8.50 9.23 -6.74
C TYR A 148 9.10 7.81 -6.78
N LEU A 149 9.77 7.44 -7.87
CA LEU A 149 10.37 6.11 -8.01
C LEU A 149 11.58 5.90 -7.09
N ASP A 150 12.33 6.95 -6.75
CA ASP A 150 13.41 6.89 -5.77
C ASP A 150 12.92 6.47 -4.38
N MET A 151 11.65 6.72 -4.05
CA MET A 151 11.08 6.28 -2.78
C MET A 151 11.04 4.75 -2.68
N PHE A 152 10.76 4.04 -3.78
CA PHE A 152 10.82 2.58 -3.79
C PHE A 152 12.25 2.06 -3.62
N ASN A 153 13.23 2.68 -4.28
CA ASN A 153 14.64 2.35 -4.09
C ASN A 153 15.08 2.59 -2.63
N TYR A 154 14.53 3.65 -2.01
CA TYR A 154 14.79 3.94 -0.61
C TYR A 154 14.18 2.88 0.32
N GLN A 155 12.96 2.42 0.05
CA GLN A 155 12.32 1.34 0.81
C GLN A 155 13.15 0.04 0.76
N GLU A 156 13.71 -0.33 -0.42
CA GLU A 156 14.62 -1.49 -0.55
C GLU A 156 15.88 -1.36 0.33
N ALA A 157 16.32 -0.14 0.61
CA ALA A 157 17.51 0.11 1.40
C ALA A 157 17.26 0.11 2.92
N ILE A 158 16.06 0.51 3.37
CA ILE A 158 15.79 0.74 4.80
C ILE A 158 14.95 -0.36 5.46
N TYR A 159 14.14 -1.09 4.70
CA TYR A 159 13.28 -2.14 5.27
C TYR A 159 13.97 -3.51 5.27
N PRO A 160 13.51 -4.47 6.10
CA PRO A 160 13.97 -5.85 6.04
C PRO A 160 13.78 -6.44 4.63
N GLN A 161 14.67 -7.33 4.19
CA GLN A 161 14.62 -7.89 2.84
C GLN A 161 13.25 -8.53 2.48
N ASN A 162 12.57 -9.09 3.46
CA ASN A 162 11.26 -9.72 3.31
C ASN A 162 10.09 -8.79 3.62
N TYR A 163 10.29 -7.47 3.57
CA TYR A 163 9.20 -6.53 3.80
C TYR A 163 8.10 -6.67 2.74
N ASP A 164 6.86 -6.53 3.15
CA ASP A 164 5.71 -6.48 2.25
C ASP A 164 4.92 -5.17 2.48
N LYS A 165 4.88 -4.33 1.45
CA LYS A 165 4.00 -3.17 1.41
C LYS A 165 2.75 -3.50 0.62
N MET A 166 1.59 -3.26 1.21
CA MET A 166 0.33 -3.34 0.48
C MET A 166 0.16 -2.10 -0.41
N ARG A 167 0.52 -2.27 -1.67
CA ARG A 167 0.51 -1.22 -2.69
C ARG A 167 -0.91 -0.93 -3.19
N CYS A 168 -1.28 0.34 -3.29
CA CYS A 168 -2.55 0.75 -3.86
C CYS A 168 -2.44 2.07 -4.64
N LEU A 169 -3.25 2.22 -5.68
CA LEU A 169 -3.44 3.51 -6.35
C LEU A 169 -4.45 4.37 -5.59
N GLU A 170 -5.44 3.71 -5.00
CA GLU A 170 -6.55 4.29 -4.26
C GLU A 170 -7.04 3.34 -3.17
N ASN A 171 -7.71 3.87 -2.16
CA ASN A 171 -8.42 3.09 -1.14
C ASN A 171 -9.53 3.93 -0.49
N HIS A 172 -10.12 3.48 0.64
CA HIS A 172 -11.19 4.20 1.32
C HIS A 172 -10.77 5.55 1.93
N ASP A 173 -9.46 5.76 2.19
CA ASP A 173 -8.90 6.99 2.75
C ASP A 173 -8.26 7.91 1.71
N GLN A 174 -8.10 7.41 0.47
CA GLN A 174 -7.38 8.11 -0.58
C GLN A 174 -8.29 8.42 -1.76
N PRO A 175 -8.07 9.56 -2.45
CA PRO A 175 -8.81 9.86 -3.67
C PRO A 175 -8.72 8.74 -4.71
N ARG A 176 -9.77 8.56 -5.50
CA ARG A 176 -9.77 7.65 -6.63
C ARG A 176 -8.67 8.03 -7.63
N ILE A 177 -7.97 7.04 -8.18
CA ILE A 177 -6.94 7.31 -9.20
C ILE A 177 -7.55 7.99 -10.42
N CYS A 178 -8.77 7.64 -10.79
CA CYS A 178 -9.49 8.27 -11.90
C CYS A 178 -9.87 9.74 -11.64
N HIS A 179 -9.69 10.26 -10.42
CA HIS A 179 -9.75 11.69 -10.17
C HIS A 179 -8.62 12.44 -10.89
N TYR A 180 -7.44 11.84 -10.95
CA TYR A 180 -6.23 12.40 -11.58
C TYR A 180 -6.01 11.87 -12.99
N VAL A 181 -6.28 10.57 -13.23
CA VAL A 181 -5.97 9.85 -14.47
C VAL A 181 -7.26 9.61 -15.23
N LYS A 182 -7.56 10.47 -16.23
CA LYS A 182 -8.81 10.44 -17.02
C LYS A 182 -8.72 9.61 -18.29
N ASN A 183 -7.50 9.34 -18.77
CA ASN A 183 -7.28 8.57 -19.98
C ASN A 183 -7.21 7.07 -19.65
N ARG A 184 -7.98 6.25 -20.35
CA ARG A 184 -8.00 4.80 -20.17
C ARG A 184 -6.62 4.15 -20.35
N SER A 185 -5.86 4.58 -21.37
CA SER A 185 -4.52 4.02 -21.62
C SER A 185 -3.56 4.31 -20.47
N ASP A 186 -3.62 5.51 -19.90
CA ASP A 186 -2.83 5.86 -18.72
C ASP A 186 -3.25 5.01 -17.53
N LEU A 187 -4.56 4.83 -17.30
CA LEU A 187 -5.08 3.99 -16.21
C LEU A 187 -4.63 2.53 -16.34
N GLU A 188 -4.61 1.99 -17.58
CA GLU A 188 -4.08 0.64 -17.85
C GLU A 188 -2.58 0.55 -17.50
N ASN A 189 -1.79 1.60 -17.83
CA ASN A 189 -0.37 1.68 -17.45
C ASN A 189 -0.17 1.78 -15.92
N TYR A 190 -0.92 2.64 -15.23
CA TYR A 190 -0.87 2.72 -13.75
C TYR A 190 -1.26 1.40 -13.09
N THR A 191 -2.26 0.71 -13.63
CA THR A 191 -2.69 -0.60 -13.12
C THR A 191 -1.60 -1.66 -13.31
N ALA A 192 -0.96 -1.70 -14.47
CA ALA A 192 0.15 -2.62 -14.74
C ALA A 192 1.39 -2.29 -13.90
N PHE A 193 1.70 -1.01 -13.73
CA PHE A 193 2.75 -0.52 -12.84
C PHE A 193 2.52 -1.02 -11.40
N LEU A 194 1.31 -0.82 -10.85
CA LEU A 194 0.95 -1.26 -9.51
C LEU A 194 1.21 -2.76 -9.29
N TYR A 195 0.81 -3.60 -10.24
CA TYR A 195 1.01 -5.05 -10.13
C TYR A 195 2.47 -5.48 -10.24
N PHE A 196 3.30 -4.71 -10.93
CA PHE A 196 4.73 -5.01 -11.06
C PHE A 196 5.53 -4.62 -9.80
N LEU A 197 5.05 -3.70 -8.99
CA LEU A 197 5.71 -3.31 -7.75
C LEU A 197 5.89 -4.50 -6.80
N LYS A 198 6.98 -4.49 -6.04
CA LYS A 198 7.21 -5.45 -4.96
C LYS A 198 6.21 -5.22 -3.83
N GLY A 199 5.74 -6.32 -3.24
CA GLY A 199 4.73 -6.31 -2.19
C GLY A 199 3.34 -6.73 -2.68
N SER A 200 2.38 -6.72 -1.78
CA SER A 200 0.98 -7.08 -2.04
C SER A 200 0.24 -6.00 -2.82
N THR A 201 -0.80 -6.37 -3.56
CA THR A 201 -1.58 -5.43 -4.36
C THR A 201 -3.00 -5.35 -3.84
N LEU A 202 -3.44 -4.12 -3.50
CA LEU A 202 -4.83 -3.83 -3.14
C LEU A 202 -5.54 -3.19 -4.34
N ILE A 203 -6.70 -3.73 -4.69
CA ILE A 203 -7.65 -3.13 -5.62
C ILE A 203 -8.88 -2.70 -4.84
N TYR A 204 -9.15 -1.41 -4.81
CA TYR A 204 -10.32 -0.88 -4.12
C TYR A 204 -11.58 -1.08 -4.98
N ALA A 205 -12.68 -1.46 -4.35
CA ALA A 205 -13.94 -1.73 -5.03
C ALA A 205 -14.39 -0.53 -5.90
N GLY A 206 -14.60 -0.76 -7.20
CA GLY A 206 -14.88 0.27 -8.20
C GLY A 206 -13.68 0.70 -9.03
N GLN A 207 -12.45 0.43 -8.61
CA GLN A 207 -11.24 0.71 -9.38
C GLN A 207 -11.25 -0.07 -10.70
N GLU A 208 -11.76 -1.29 -10.69
CA GLU A 208 -11.91 -2.14 -11.88
C GLU A 208 -12.83 -1.53 -12.95
N PHE A 209 -13.70 -0.61 -12.56
CA PHE A 209 -14.59 0.12 -13.47
C PHE A 209 -14.14 1.57 -13.71
N GLY A 210 -12.97 1.96 -13.23
CA GLY A 210 -12.48 3.33 -13.39
C GLY A 210 -13.39 4.36 -12.71
N CYS A 211 -13.94 4.01 -11.55
CA CYS A 211 -14.79 4.93 -10.78
C CYS A 211 -13.96 6.14 -10.32
N ASP A 212 -14.50 7.35 -10.46
CA ASP A 212 -13.87 8.60 -10.01
C ASP A 212 -14.59 9.24 -8.81
N GLU A 213 -15.73 8.71 -8.41
CA GLU A 213 -16.44 9.12 -7.21
C GLU A 213 -15.87 8.42 -5.96
N THR A 214 -15.49 9.21 -4.97
CA THR A 214 -15.04 8.70 -3.67
C THR A 214 -16.26 8.52 -2.77
N PRO A 215 -16.57 7.28 -2.35
CA PRO A 215 -17.71 7.06 -1.45
C PRO A 215 -17.52 7.75 -0.11
N SER A 216 -18.63 8.18 0.50
CA SER A 216 -18.64 8.71 1.87
C SER A 216 -18.16 7.64 2.85
N LEU A 217 -17.37 8.07 3.85
CA LEU A 217 -17.00 7.20 4.98
C LEU A 217 -18.09 7.09 6.04
N PHE A 218 -19.04 8.03 6.06
CA PHE A 218 -20.02 8.15 7.14
C PHE A 218 -21.46 7.85 6.70
N ASP A 219 -21.76 7.99 5.41
CA ASP A 219 -23.09 7.79 4.87
C ASP A 219 -23.14 6.56 3.97
N LYS A 220 -24.34 5.96 3.87
CA LYS A 220 -24.57 4.91 2.87
C LYS A 220 -24.48 5.51 1.48
N ASP A 221 -23.42 5.15 0.78
CA ASP A 221 -23.10 5.65 -0.55
C ASP A 221 -22.81 4.49 -1.50
N VAL A 222 -23.07 4.70 -2.79
CA VAL A 222 -22.81 3.73 -3.85
C VAL A 222 -21.98 4.38 -4.94
N PHE A 223 -20.98 3.68 -5.45
CA PHE A 223 -20.18 4.14 -6.57
C PHE A 223 -20.71 3.58 -7.90
N PRO A 224 -20.61 4.33 -9.00
CA PRO A 224 -21.08 3.89 -10.30
C PRO A 224 -20.19 2.77 -10.86
N ARG A 225 -20.82 1.73 -11.41
CA ARG A 225 -20.12 0.65 -12.13
C ARG A 225 -20.23 0.79 -13.64
N ASN A 226 -21.04 1.71 -14.12
CA ASN A 226 -21.27 1.93 -15.55
C ASN A 226 -20.55 3.19 -16.05
N THR A 227 -19.23 3.19 -15.97
CA THR A 227 -18.36 4.31 -16.35
C THR A 227 -17.90 4.22 -17.82
N GLY A 228 -18.15 3.10 -18.49
CA GLY A 228 -17.59 2.80 -19.82
C GLY A 228 -16.19 2.18 -19.75
N ILE A 229 -15.60 2.03 -18.57
CA ILE A 229 -14.31 1.38 -18.33
C ILE A 229 -14.57 0.01 -17.69
N ASP A 230 -13.85 -0.99 -18.14
CA ASP A 230 -13.78 -2.33 -17.52
C ASP A 230 -12.33 -2.82 -17.64
N LEU A 231 -11.65 -2.95 -16.50
CA LEU A 231 -10.29 -3.43 -16.39
C LEU A 231 -10.22 -4.89 -15.92
N SER A 232 -11.35 -5.58 -15.73
CA SER A 232 -11.40 -6.92 -15.12
C SER A 232 -10.49 -7.93 -15.83
N LYS A 233 -10.45 -7.90 -17.16
CA LYS A 233 -9.57 -8.78 -17.95
C LYS A 233 -8.08 -8.44 -17.76
N LEU A 234 -7.74 -7.15 -17.69
CA LEU A 234 -6.38 -6.70 -17.43
C LEU A 234 -5.95 -7.12 -16.03
N LEU A 235 -6.78 -6.87 -15.02
CA LEU A 235 -6.52 -7.26 -13.63
C LEU A 235 -6.27 -8.77 -13.50
N ALA A 236 -7.12 -9.61 -14.09
CA ALA A 236 -6.94 -11.06 -14.08
C ALA A 236 -5.61 -11.50 -14.77
N LYS A 237 -5.23 -10.81 -15.87
CA LYS A 237 -3.96 -11.07 -16.55
C LYS A 237 -2.77 -10.65 -15.70
N LEU A 238 -2.83 -9.48 -15.09
CA LEU A 238 -1.77 -8.95 -14.23
C LEU A 238 -1.61 -9.78 -12.95
N ASP A 239 -2.71 -10.25 -12.34
CA ASP A 239 -2.68 -11.18 -11.20
C ASP A 239 -1.96 -12.48 -11.57
N THR A 240 -2.25 -13.03 -12.76
CA THR A 240 -1.55 -14.20 -13.26
C THR A 240 -0.05 -13.93 -13.43
N ILE A 241 0.33 -12.77 -14.00
CA ILE A 241 1.73 -12.38 -14.16
C ILE A 241 2.39 -12.25 -12.78
N LYS A 242 1.75 -11.57 -11.83
CA LYS A 242 2.28 -11.40 -10.47
C LYS A 242 2.56 -12.74 -9.81
N LYS A 243 1.68 -13.72 -9.95
CA LYS A 243 1.81 -15.05 -9.33
C LYS A 243 2.78 -16.01 -10.05
N THR A 244 3.05 -15.79 -11.36
CA THR A 244 3.79 -16.78 -12.17
C THR A 244 5.08 -16.26 -12.78
N VAL A 245 5.27 -14.95 -12.83
CA VAL A 245 6.44 -14.30 -13.45
C VAL A 245 7.26 -13.54 -12.41
N LEU A 246 6.60 -12.84 -11.48
CA LEU A 246 7.25 -12.07 -10.44
C LEU A 246 7.51 -12.95 -9.21
N ASP A 247 8.58 -12.66 -8.49
CA ASP A 247 8.99 -13.40 -7.31
C ASP A 247 9.17 -12.41 -6.13
N ASP A 248 8.68 -12.72 -4.96
CA ASP A 248 8.77 -11.82 -3.80
C ASP A 248 10.21 -11.67 -3.30
N ASP A 249 11.07 -12.65 -3.58
CA ASP A 249 12.50 -12.61 -3.29
C ASP A 249 13.33 -11.81 -4.32
N ASP A 250 12.70 -11.26 -5.37
CA ASP A 250 13.39 -10.46 -6.37
C ASP A 250 13.99 -9.19 -5.72
N TYR A 251 15.22 -8.85 -6.07
CA TYR A 251 15.73 -7.49 -5.89
C TYR A 251 14.94 -6.54 -6.78
N PHE A 252 14.54 -5.42 -6.23
CA PHE A 252 13.76 -4.43 -6.94
C PHE A 252 14.58 -3.17 -7.20
N ARG A 253 14.44 -2.59 -8.38
CA ARG A 253 14.98 -1.28 -8.75
C ARG A 253 13.97 -0.52 -9.60
N ALA A 254 13.87 0.77 -9.37
CA ALA A 254 13.06 1.70 -10.14
C ALA A 254 13.92 2.82 -10.73
N ASP A 255 13.64 3.19 -11.97
CA ASP A 255 14.25 4.30 -12.71
C ASP A 255 13.16 5.01 -13.55
N ALA A 256 13.42 6.22 -14.01
CA ALA A 256 12.46 7.00 -14.77
C ALA A 256 13.06 7.69 -16.00
N ASP A 257 12.26 7.78 -17.05
CA ASP A 257 12.39 8.80 -18.09
C ASP A 257 11.40 9.94 -17.77
N ASP A 258 11.88 10.97 -17.07
CA ASP A 258 11.05 12.10 -16.64
C ASP A 258 10.50 12.93 -17.81
N GLU A 259 11.18 12.98 -18.96
CA GLU A 259 10.72 13.70 -20.14
C GLU A 259 9.44 13.08 -20.72
N ASN A 260 9.37 11.74 -20.67
CA ASN A 260 8.29 10.98 -21.24
C ASN A 260 7.32 10.39 -20.20
N ASP A 261 7.54 10.63 -18.90
CA ASP A 261 6.78 10.04 -17.80
C ASP A 261 6.71 8.48 -17.89
N ILE A 262 7.87 7.86 -18.18
CA ILE A 262 7.97 6.40 -18.30
C ILE A 262 8.72 5.85 -17.09
N ALA A 263 8.05 4.99 -16.34
CA ALA A 263 8.67 4.21 -15.27
C ALA A 263 9.34 2.95 -15.85
N ILE A 264 10.58 2.69 -15.43
CA ILE A 264 11.39 1.54 -15.82
C ILE A 264 11.71 0.78 -14.54
N LEU A 265 11.09 -0.37 -14.37
CA LEU A 265 11.23 -1.17 -13.16
C LEU A 265 11.96 -2.50 -13.47
N GLU A 266 12.84 -2.89 -12.60
CA GLU A 266 13.58 -4.14 -12.70
C GLU A 266 13.32 -5.01 -11.47
N ARG A 267 13.15 -6.30 -11.69
CA ARG A 267 13.12 -7.34 -10.66
C ARG A 267 14.07 -8.46 -11.05
N ASP A 268 14.99 -8.81 -10.16
CA ASP A 268 16.06 -9.76 -10.45
C ASP A 268 16.33 -10.66 -9.23
N ASN A 269 16.43 -11.97 -9.43
CA ASN A 269 16.81 -12.94 -8.40
C ASN A 269 18.00 -13.84 -8.82
N ASN A 270 18.87 -13.39 -9.70
CA ASN A 270 20.02 -14.11 -10.28
C ASN A 270 19.66 -15.33 -11.14
N LYS A 271 18.39 -15.73 -11.23
CA LYS A 271 17.91 -16.81 -12.10
C LYS A 271 17.15 -16.24 -13.29
N SER A 272 16.49 -15.12 -13.10
CA SER A 272 15.59 -14.50 -14.07
C SER A 272 15.49 -13.01 -13.80
N LYS A 273 15.71 -12.22 -14.83
CA LYS A 273 15.52 -10.77 -14.79
C LYS A 273 14.19 -10.40 -15.45
N LYS A 274 13.40 -9.58 -14.77
CA LYS A 274 12.12 -9.09 -15.26
C LYS A 274 12.23 -7.58 -15.38
N VAL A 275 11.74 -7.03 -16.49
CA VAL A 275 11.71 -5.59 -16.75
C VAL A 275 10.28 -5.17 -17.06
N GLY A 276 9.80 -4.16 -16.33
CA GLY A 276 8.53 -3.50 -16.56
C GLY A 276 8.76 -2.09 -17.07
N ILE A 277 8.05 -1.70 -18.13
CA ILE A 277 8.07 -0.36 -18.71
C ILE A 277 6.65 0.15 -18.76
N PHE A 278 6.39 1.27 -18.07
CA PHE A 278 5.04 1.81 -17.89
C PHE A 278 5.02 3.29 -18.24
N SER A 279 4.40 3.62 -19.39
CA SER A 279 4.22 5.00 -19.79
C SER A 279 3.00 5.60 -19.11
N LEU A 280 3.22 6.29 -17.97
CA LEU A 280 2.15 6.77 -17.11
C LEU A 280 1.32 7.92 -17.72
N LYS A 281 1.77 8.46 -18.85
CA LYS A 281 1.03 9.43 -19.69
C LYS A 281 0.92 8.99 -21.16
N SER A 282 0.98 7.68 -21.40
CA SER A 282 0.84 7.06 -22.74
C SER A 282 1.72 7.67 -23.83
N LYS A 283 2.89 8.21 -23.47
CA LYS A 283 3.86 8.73 -24.41
C LYS A 283 4.69 7.60 -25.02
N SER A 284 5.17 7.82 -26.23
CA SER A 284 6.04 6.90 -26.95
C SER A 284 7.48 7.38 -26.91
N ALA A 285 8.42 6.52 -26.51
CA ALA A 285 9.85 6.82 -26.48
C ALA A 285 10.70 5.54 -26.50
N ASP A 286 11.99 5.69 -26.85
CA ASP A 286 12.99 4.65 -26.72
C ASP A 286 13.64 4.74 -25.34
N VAL A 287 13.43 3.74 -24.50
CA VAL A 287 13.97 3.69 -23.13
C VAL A 287 15.14 2.73 -23.02
N LYS A 288 16.11 3.08 -22.20
CA LYS A 288 17.25 2.20 -21.88
C LYS A 288 16.81 1.07 -20.95
N VAL A 289 17.30 -0.14 -21.23
CA VAL A 289 17.09 -1.32 -20.38
C VAL A 289 18.39 -2.09 -20.24
N ASP A 290 18.59 -2.71 -19.09
CA ASP A 290 19.71 -3.62 -18.86
C ASP A 290 19.34 -5.06 -19.24
N LEU A 291 19.17 -5.27 -20.56
CA LEU A 291 18.90 -6.57 -21.16
C LEU A 291 19.74 -6.73 -22.43
N PRO A 292 20.18 -7.96 -22.76
CA PRO A 292 20.80 -8.24 -24.04
C PRO A 292 19.88 -7.91 -25.23
N ASP A 293 20.50 -7.54 -26.34
CA ASP A 293 19.76 -7.38 -27.61
C ASP A 293 19.09 -8.72 -27.99
N GLY A 294 17.86 -8.64 -28.47
CA GLY A 294 17.05 -9.81 -28.84
C GLY A 294 15.57 -9.55 -28.81
N ASP A 295 14.80 -10.57 -29.13
CA ASP A 295 13.34 -10.55 -29.12
C ASP A 295 12.80 -11.14 -27.81
N TYR A 296 11.91 -10.40 -27.18
CA TYR A 296 11.28 -10.77 -25.91
C TYR A 296 9.76 -10.76 -26.06
N LYS A 297 9.09 -11.64 -25.34
CA LYS A 297 7.63 -11.64 -25.30
C LYS A 297 7.12 -10.69 -24.23
N ASN A 298 6.23 -9.75 -24.59
CA ASN A 298 5.48 -8.98 -23.62
C ASN A 298 4.46 -9.89 -22.93
N GLU A 299 4.60 -10.09 -21.64
CA GLU A 299 3.74 -10.98 -20.84
C GLU A 299 2.29 -10.47 -20.76
N ILE A 300 2.05 -9.16 -20.95
CA ILE A 300 0.70 -8.57 -20.95
C ILE A 300 0.00 -8.86 -22.28
N SER A 301 0.58 -8.40 -23.39
CA SER A 301 -0.06 -8.47 -24.72
C SER A 301 0.21 -9.78 -25.47
N GLY A 302 1.31 -10.46 -25.15
CA GLY A 302 1.80 -11.63 -25.89
C GLY A 302 2.58 -11.28 -27.15
N GLU A 303 2.70 -9.99 -27.50
CA GLU A 303 3.44 -9.50 -28.67
C GLU A 303 4.95 -9.58 -28.43
N THR A 304 5.71 -9.66 -29.53
CA THR A 304 7.17 -9.57 -29.49
C THR A 304 7.63 -8.14 -29.36
N VAL A 305 8.58 -7.88 -28.45
CA VAL A 305 9.26 -6.60 -28.23
C VAL A 305 10.75 -6.80 -28.43
N ALA A 306 11.35 -6.00 -29.31
CA ALA A 306 12.78 -6.07 -29.59
C ALA A 306 13.58 -5.18 -28.64
N VAL A 307 14.68 -5.72 -28.09
CA VAL A 307 15.76 -4.92 -27.47
C VAL A 307 16.83 -4.75 -28.52
N SER A 308 17.22 -3.52 -28.80
CA SER A 308 18.27 -3.19 -29.77
C SER A 308 19.15 -2.09 -29.20
N ASN A 309 20.48 -2.31 -29.20
CA ASN A 309 21.46 -1.40 -28.60
C ASN A 309 21.12 -1.01 -27.14
N GLY A 310 20.61 -1.99 -26.36
CA GLY A 310 20.21 -1.81 -24.97
C GLY A 310 19.01 -0.88 -24.78
N LYS A 311 18.12 -0.78 -25.79
CA LYS A 311 16.91 0.04 -25.76
C LYS A 311 15.68 -0.77 -26.20
N ILE A 312 14.53 -0.39 -25.64
CA ILE A 312 13.20 -0.84 -26.04
C ILE A 312 12.39 0.37 -26.52
N HIS A 313 11.65 0.19 -27.62
CA HIS A 313 10.65 1.15 -28.02
C HIS A 313 9.35 0.94 -27.23
N CYS A 314 9.03 1.88 -26.31
CA CYS A 314 7.74 1.96 -25.63
C CYS A 314 6.77 2.74 -26.51
N ASN A 315 5.70 2.12 -26.97
CA ASN A 315 4.66 2.75 -27.81
C ASN A 315 3.52 3.37 -27.00
N GLY A 316 3.76 3.72 -25.74
CA GLY A 316 2.76 4.28 -24.83
C GLY A 316 1.94 3.23 -24.05
N LYS A 317 2.22 1.93 -24.26
CA LYS A 317 1.54 0.82 -23.54
C LYS A 317 2.50 0.13 -22.58
N ALA A 318 1.94 -0.47 -21.56
CA ALA A 318 2.70 -1.23 -20.57
C ALA A 318 3.38 -2.46 -21.21
N ILE A 319 4.64 -2.66 -20.86
CA ILE A 319 5.46 -3.80 -21.30
C ILE A 319 6.00 -4.50 -20.05
N ILE A 320 5.80 -5.81 -19.95
CA ILE A 320 6.47 -6.67 -18.96
C ILE A 320 7.15 -7.78 -19.72
N ILE A 321 8.47 -7.90 -19.58
CA ILE A 321 9.28 -8.93 -20.23
C ILE A 321 10.17 -9.61 -19.21
N ARG A 322 10.57 -10.85 -19.50
CA ARG A 322 11.53 -11.61 -18.68
C ARG A 322 12.60 -12.27 -19.54
N LYS A 323 13.78 -12.43 -18.92
CA LYS A 323 14.91 -13.20 -19.41
C LYS A 323 15.11 -14.42 -18.54
#